data_abe78ad5546a4fc7a050d338262e058b
#
_entry.id   abe78ad5546a4fc7a050d338262e058b
#
_cell.length_a   1.000
_cell.length_b   1.000
_cell.length_c   1.000
_cell.angle_alpha   90.00
_cell.angle_beta   90.00
_cell.angle_gamma   90.00
#
_symmetry.space_group_name_H-M   'P 1'
#
loop_
_entity.id
_entity.type
_entity.pdbx_description
1 polymer ?
#
loop_
_entity_poly.entity_id
_entity_poly.type
_entity_poly.pdbx_seq_one_letter_code
_entity_poly.pdbx_strand_id
1 'polypeptide(L)'
;SGKSTLIQLIPRFYDVSEGKILVDGVDVRDYRLSKLRDKIGFIPQKALLFTGTIADNLRYGKEDATQEEMERAAEIAQASEFISRKPDGFDEHLSEGGSNFSGAQKQRLAIARAIIRRPEIYIFDDSFSALDYQTDAKLRARLKKETTESTVLIVAQRVGTIMHADKIIVLNEGEVV
;
A
#
# COMPACT_ATOMS: atom_id res chain seq x y z
N SER A 1 -20.42 4.20 -1.65
CA SER A 1 -20.11 5.49 -1.01
C SER A 1 -19.12 6.34 -1.79
N GLY A 2 -18.37 5.75 -2.74
CA GLY A 2 -17.41 6.47 -3.57
C GLY A 2 -16.00 6.59 -2.97
N LYS A 3 -15.71 5.92 -1.86
CA LYS A 3 -14.39 6.00 -1.20
C LYS A 3 -13.27 5.51 -2.11
N SER A 4 -13.40 4.33 -2.69
CA SER A 4 -12.39 3.77 -3.60
C SER A 4 -12.27 4.59 -4.88
N THR A 5 -13.36 5.11 -5.39
CA THR A 5 -13.36 6.00 -6.56
C THR A 5 -12.56 7.27 -6.29
N LEU A 6 -12.80 7.89 -5.13
CA LEU A 6 -12.11 9.13 -4.75
C LEU A 6 -10.59 8.96 -4.73
N ILE A 7 -10.09 7.91 -4.08
CA ILE A 7 -8.65 7.69 -3.96
C ILE A 7 -7.99 7.27 -5.27
N GLN A 8 -8.73 6.73 -6.22
CA GLN A 8 -8.23 6.37 -7.54
C GLN A 8 -8.05 7.59 -8.46
N LEU A 9 -8.63 8.72 -8.11
CA LEU A 9 -8.44 9.98 -8.83
C LEU A 9 -7.06 10.59 -8.57
N ILE A 10 -6.45 10.31 -7.44
CA ILE A 10 -5.13 10.87 -7.08
C ILE A 10 -4.03 10.36 -8.01
N PRO A 11 -3.87 9.04 -8.23
CA PRO A 11 -2.90 8.52 -9.20
C PRO A 11 -3.37 8.61 -10.65
N ARG A 12 -4.52 9.22 -10.90
CA ARG A 12 -5.13 9.33 -12.23
C ARG A 12 -5.43 7.98 -12.88
N PHE A 13 -5.96 7.05 -12.11
CA PHE A 13 -6.59 5.87 -12.71
C PHE A 13 -7.86 6.26 -13.46
N TYR A 14 -8.49 7.35 -13.00
CA TYR A 14 -9.59 8.06 -13.65
C TYR A 14 -9.35 9.55 -13.48
N ASP A 15 -9.85 10.37 -14.41
CA ASP A 15 -9.84 11.81 -14.28
C ASP A 15 -11.17 12.33 -13.69
N VAL A 16 -11.12 13.48 -13.02
CA VAL A 16 -12.32 14.14 -12.53
C VAL A 16 -13.15 14.66 -13.71
N SER A 17 -14.48 14.60 -13.59
CA SER A 17 -15.38 15.23 -14.56
C SER A 17 -15.56 16.73 -14.28
N GLU A 18 -15.47 17.11 -13.01
CA GLU A 18 -15.52 18.51 -12.55
C GLU A 18 -14.56 18.69 -11.38
N GLY A 19 -14.10 19.90 -11.17
CA GLY A 19 -13.16 20.22 -10.11
C GLY A 19 -11.73 19.81 -10.45
N LYS A 20 -10.92 19.64 -9.41
CA LYS A 20 -9.49 19.30 -9.58
C LYS A 20 -8.94 18.58 -8.36
N ILE A 21 -7.89 17.81 -8.56
CA ILE A 21 -7.08 17.19 -7.52
C ILE A 21 -5.70 17.83 -7.59
N LEU A 22 -5.20 18.31 -6.45
CA LEU A 22 -3.87 18.90 -6.36
C LEU A 22 -2.94 18.00 -5.55
N VAL A 23 -1.74 17.78 -6.07
CA VAL A 23 -0.63 17.12 -5.37
C VAL A 23 0.51 18.13 -5.32
N ASP A 24 0.96 18.48 -4.12
CA ASP A 24 1.97 19.52 -3.91
C ASP A 24 1.59 20.84 -4.62
N GLY A 25 0.31 21.19 -4.59
CA GLY A 25 -0.21 22.42 -5.18
C GLY A 25 -0.37 22.41 -6.70
N VAL A 26 -0.07 21.30 -7.36
CA VAL A 26 -0.15 21.14 -8.81
C VAL A 26 -1.28 20.18 -9.17
N ASP A 27 -2.12 20.56 -10.13
CA ASP A 27 -3.18 19.70 -10.65
C ASP A 27 -2.57 18.39 -11.17
N VAL A 28 -3.13 17.25 -10.77
CA VAL A 28 -2.60 15.94 -11.18
C VAL A 28 -2.56 15.77 -12.69
N ARG A 29 -3.42 16.48 -13.43
CA ARG A 29 -3.44 16.45 -14.90
C ARG A 29 -2.27 17.19 -15.53
N ASP A 30 -1.59 18.05 -14.76
CA ASP A 30 -0.44 18.83 -15.23
C ASP A 30 0.90 18.11 -14.98
N TYR A 31 0.85 16.98 -14.27
CA TYR A 31 2.02 16.13 -14.09
C TYR A 31 2.25 15.24 -15.32
N ARG A 32 3.53 14.94 -15.61
CA ARG A 32 3.85 13.74 -16.38
C ARG A 32 3.38 12.54 -15.55
N LEU A 33 2.61 11.65 -16.17
CA LEU A 33 1.96 10.54 -15.44
C LEU A 33 2.93 9.69 -14.64
N SER A 34 4.11 9.36 -15.21
CA SER A 34 5.14 8.60 -14.51
C SER A 34 5.66 9.35 -13.27
N LYS A 35 5.83 10.66 -13.35
CA LYS A 35 6.29 11.48 -12.23
C LYS A 35 5.27 11.57 -11.11
N LEU A 36 3.99 11.68 -11.44
CA LEU A 36 2.92 11.65 -10.45
C LEU A 36 2.91 10.30 -9.72
N ARG A 37 2.91 9.20 -10.48
CA ARG A 37 2.81 7.85 -9.91
C ARG A 37 4.05 7.43 -9.14
N ASP A 38 5.22 7.98 -9.47
CA ASP A 38 6.45 7.76 -8.68
C ASP A 38 6.34 8.30 -7.25
N LYS A 39 5.49 9.31 -7.03
CA LYS A 39 5.23 9.88 -5.70
C LYS A 39 4.30 9.01 -4.85
N ILE A 40 3.56 8.10 -5.46
CA ILE A 40 2.44 7.40 -4.85
C ILE A 40 2.72 5.91 -4.73
N GLY A 41 2.56 5.38 -3.51
CA GLY A 41 2.47 3.95 -3.25
C GLY A 41 0.99 3.60 -3.06
N PHE A 42 0.41 2.92 -4.03
CA PHE A 42 -0.99 2.52 -3.99
C PHE A 42 -1.10 1.04 -3.65
N ILE A 43 -1.82 0.72 -2.57
CA ILE A 43 -2.02 -0.65 -2.11
C ILE A 43 -3.51 -0.98 -2.24
N PRO A 44 -3.89 -1.82 -3.21
CA PRO A 44 -5.29 -2.16 -3.43
C PRO A 44 -5.83 -3.09 -2.34
N GLN A 45 -7.14 -3.22 -2.29
CA GLN A 45 -7.83 -4.12 -1.37
C GLN A 45 -7.39 -5.58 -1.55
N LYS A 46 -7.24 -5.99 -2.80
CA LYS A 46 -6.78 -7.34 -3.14
C LYS A 46 -5.37 -7.28 -3.72
N ALA A 47 -4.44 -7.93 -3.04
CA ALA A 47 -3.05 -7.95 -3.45
C ALA A 47 -2.87 -8.58 -4.83
N LEU A 48 -2.12 -7.88 -5.69
CA LEU A 48 -1.65 -8.38 -6.97
C LEU A 48 -0.15 -8.66 -6.85
N LEU A 49 0.20 -9.94 -6.92
CA LEU A 49 1.59 -10.38 -6.93
C LEU A 49 1.89 -11.06 -8.27
N PHE A 50 3.14 -10.98 -8.67
CA PHE A 50 3.60 -11.54 -9.94
C PHE A 50 4.28 -12.88 -9.71
N THR A 51 4.28 -13.73 -10.73
CA THR A 51 5.04 -14.97 -10.74
C THR A 51 6.53 -14.63 -10.62
N GLY A 52 7.24 -15.35 -9.77
CA GLY A 52 8.64 -15.12 -9.46
C GLY A 52 8.88 -15.29 -7.97
N THR A 53 10.02 -14.83 -7.49
CA THR A 53 10.36 -14.91 -6.07
C THR A 53 9.73 -13.77 -5.28
N ILE A 54 9.77 -13.88 -3.95
CA ILE A 54 9.43 -12.77 -3.05
C ILE A 54 10.31 -11.56 -3.39
N ALA A 55 11.63 -11.77 -3.56
CA ALA A 55 12.57 -10.72 -3.93
C ALA A 55 12.19 -10.05 -5.25
N ASP A 56 11.79 -10.82 -6.26
CA ASP A 56 11.34 -10.28 -7.55
C ASP A 56 10.14 -9.34 -7.38
N ASN A 57 9.17 -9.74 -6.55
CA ASN A 57 8.00 -8.93 -6.25
C ASN A 57 8.36 -7.63 -5.54
N LEU A 58 9.26 -7.69 -4.57
CA LEU A 58 9.72 -6.48 -3.86
C LEU A 58 10.50 -5.55 -4.80
N ARG A 59 11.34 -6.09 -5.66
CA ARG A 59 12.09 -5.31 -6.65
C ARG A 59 11.20 -4.72 -7.74
N TYR A 60 10.00 -5.20 -7.89
CA TYR A 60 9.02 -4.53 -8.74
C TYR A 60 8.67 -3.14 -8.20
N GLY A 61 8.76 -2.94 -6.89
CA GLY A 61 8.64 -1.63 -6.25
C GLY A 61 9.92 -0.79 -6.37
N LYS A 62 11.08 -1.45 -6.30
CA LYS A 62 12.40 -0.82 -6.40
C LYS A 62 13.38 -1.80 -7.03
N GLU A 63 13.70 -1.60 -8.29
CA GLU A 63 14.48 -2.54 -9.11
C GLU A 63 15.85 -2.88 -8.51
N ASP A 64 16.53 -1.88 -7.94
CA ASP A 64 17.85 -2.02 -7.33
C ASP A 64 17.80 -2.22 -5.80
N ALA A 65 16.68 -2.71 -5.27
CA ALA A 65 16.56 -2.95 -3.84
C ALA A 65 17.64 -3.89 -3.32
N THR A 66 18.29 -3.45 -2.25
CA THR A 66 19.31 -4.27 -1.54
C THR A 66 18.61 -5.27 -0.63
N GLN A 67 19.38 -6.27 -0.18
CA GLN A 67 18.89 -7.24 0.80
C GLN A 67 18.41 -6.54 2.08
N GLU A 68 19.16 -5.54 2.57
CA GLU A 68 18.79 -4.76 3.75
C GLU A 68 17.47 -4.01 3.55
N GLU A 69 17.27 -3.42 2.38
CA GLU A 69 16.03 -2.72 2.06
C GLU A 69 14.84 -3.67 2.02
N MET A 70 15.01 -4.87 1.47
CA MET A 70 13.98 -5.90 1.45
C MET A 70 13.63 -6.39 2.86
N GLU A 71 14.66 -6.64 3.68
CA GLU A 71 14.47 -7.07 5.07
C GLU A 71 13.73 -6.01 5.89
N ARG A 72 14.10 -4.74 5.73
CA ARG A 72 13.44 -3.62 6.40
C ARG A 72 11.97 -3.51 5.98
N ALA A 73 11.69 -3.54 4.69
CA ALA A 73 10.31 -3.46 4.18
C ALA A 73 9.47 -4.62 4.69
N ALA A 74 10.02 -5.82 4.69
CA ALA A 74 9.35 -7.02 5.20
C ALA A 74 9.06 -6.90 6.71
N GLU A 75 10.00 -6.37 7.48
CA GLU A 75 9.82 -6.17 8.92
C GLU A 75 8.69 -5.19 9.21
N ILE A 76 8.66 -4.06 8.51
CA ILE A 76 7.59 -3.06 8.67
C ILE A 76 6.24 -3.66 8.30
N ALA A 77 6.17 -4.40 7.21
CA ALA A 77 4.95 -5.05 6.72
C ALA A 77 4.54 -6.29 7.53
N GLN A 78 5.27 -6.63 8.59
CA GLN A 78 5.01 -7.81 9.42
C GLN A 78 5.14 -9.13 8.64
N ALA A 79 6.03 -9.16 7.66
CA ALA A 79 6.23 -10.30 6.77
C ALA A 79 7.49 -11.12 7.10
N SER A 80 8.41 -10.59 7.91
CA SER A 80 9.71 -11.21 8.19
C SER A 80 9.56 -12.63 8.75
N GLU A 81 8.63 -12.84 9.66
CA GLU A 81 8.46 -14.13 10.31
C GLU A 81 8.07 -15.23 9.31
N PHE A 82 7.04 -14.98 8.48
CA PHE A 82 6.63 -16.02 7.54
C PHE A 82 7.64 -16.20 6.39
N ILE A 83 8.34 -15.15 5.99
CA ILE A 83 9.42 -15.27 4.98
C ILE A 83 10.54 -16.14 5.52
N SER A 84 10.96 -15.92 6.78
CA SER A 84 12.05 -16.70 7.40
C SER A 84 11.71 -18.18 7.57
N ARG A 85 10.44 -18.52 7.62
CA ARG A 85 9.98 -19.92 7.71
C ARG A 85 9.96 -20.63 6.36
N LYS A 86 10.08 -19.91 5.26
CA LYS A 86 10.15 -20.50 3.94
C LYS A 86 11.55 -21.07 3.70
N PRO A 87 11.68 -22.25 3.07
CA PRO A 87 12.99 -22.87 2.84
C PRO A 87 13.99 -21.96 2.12
N ASP A 88 13.51 -21.18 1.16
CA ASP A 88 14.36 -20.32 0.33
C ASP A 88 14.27 -18.83 0.73
N GLY A 89 13.58 -18.50 1.84
CA GLY A 89 13.47 -17.13 2.31
C GLY A 89 12.92 -16.16 1.25
N PHE A 90 13.65 -15.09 0.95
CA PHE A 90 13.27 -14.13 -0.10
C PHE A 90 13.33 -14.71 -1.51
N ASP A 91 14.04 -15.81 -1.72
CA ASP A 91 14.12 -16.50 -3.01
C ASP A 91 13.01 -17.54 -3.18
N GLU A 92 12.09 -17.63 -2.22
CA GLU A 92 10.92 -18.49 -2.32
C GLU A 92 10.03 -18.04 -3.46
N HIS A 93 9.65 -18.99 -4.32
CA HIS A 93 8.82 -18.74 -5.48
C HIS A 93 7.35 -18.59 -5.10
N LEU A 94 6.69 -17.59 -5.70
CA LEU A 94 5.24 -17.51 -5.73
C LEU A 94 4.74 -18.31 -6.92
N SER A 95 3.86 -19.27 -6.67
CA SER A 95 3.13 -19.95 -7.74
C SER A 95 2.17 -18.98 -8.42
N GLU A 96 1.58 -19.40 -9.53
CA GLU A 96 0.63 -18.59 -10.28
C GLU A 96 -0.43 -17.99 -9.35
N GLY A 97 -0.58 -16.67 -9.41
CA GLY A 97 -1.49 -15.92 -8.53
C GLY A 97 -1.13 -15.95 -7.05
N GLY A 98 0.07 -16.49 -6.68
CA GLY A 98 0.49 -16.59 -5.29
C GLY A 98 -0.31 -17.61 -4.49
N SER A 99 -0.82 -18.67 -5.12
CA SER A 99 -1.71 -19.65 -4.48
C SER A 99 -1.06 -20.44 -3.32
N ASN A 100 0.27 -20.44 -3.25
CA ASN A 100 1.02 -21.06 -2.14
C ASN A 100 1.19 -20.14 -0.92
N PHE A 101 0.57 -18.94 -0.95
CA PHE A 101 0.55 -17.99 0.17
C PHE A 101 -0.89 -17.67 0.56
N SER A 102 -1.12 -17.42 1.84
CA SER A 102 -2.44 -16.98 2.30
C SER A 102 -2.77 -15.56 1.79
N GLY A 103 -4.05 -15.20 1.79
CA GLY A 103 -4.47 -13.84 1.42
C GLY A 103 -3.79 -12.77 2.30
N ALA A 104 -3.69 -13.02 3.60
CA ALA A 104 -3.01 -12.12 4.54
C ALA A 104 -1.51 -12.00 4.25
N GLN A 105 -0.85 -13.12 3.89
CA GLN A 105 0.57 -13.10 3.52
C GLN A 105 0.80 -12.32 2.22
N LYS A 106 -0.03 -12.57 1.21
CA LYS A 106 0.03 -11.82 -0.06
C LYS A 106 -0.15 -10.33 0.16
N GLN A 107 -1.10 -9.95 1.00
CA GLN A 107 -1.37 -8.55 1.31
C GLN A 107 -0.16 -7.88 1.98
N ARG A 108 0.48 -8.57 2.92
CA ARG A 108 1.69 -8.04 3.58
C ARG A 108 2.86 -7.90 2.60
N LEU A 109 2.99 -8.80 1.64
CA LEU A 109 4.01 -8.67 0.58
C LEU A 109 3.72 -7.48 -0.34
N ALA A 110 2.47 -7.23 -0.68
CA ALA A 110 2.08 -6.05 -1.47
C ALA A 110 2.36 -4.75 -0.71
N ILE A 111 2.10 -4.73 0.59
CA ILE A 111 2.43 -3.59 1.45
C ILE A 111 3.95 -3.38 1.52
N ALA A 112 4.73 -4.45 1.71
CA ALA A 112 6.20 -4.38 1.70
C ALA A 112 6.73 -3.80 0.39
N ARG A 113 6.16 -4.20 -0.74
CA ARG A 113 6.53 -3.69 -2.07
C ARG A 113 6.30 -2.19 -2.20
N ALA A 114 5.21 -1.68 -1.63
CA ALA A 114 4.96 -0.25 -1.60
C ALA A 114 5.90 0.49 -0.65
N ILE A 115 6.18 -0.06 0.52
CA ILE A 115 7.07 0.52 1.53
C ILE A 115 8.51 0.65 1.00
N ILE A 116 8.98 -0.34 0.26
CA ILE A 116 10.36 -0.36 -0.24
C ILE A 116 10.66 0.80 -1.20
N ARG A 117 9.65 1.33 -1.85
CA ARG A 117 9.76 2.51 -2.73
C ARG A 117 9.94 3.82 -1.97
N ARG A 118 9.58 3.86 -0.70
CA ARG A 118 9.54 5.08 0.14
C ARG A 118 8.78 6.23 -0.55
N PRO A 119 7.52 6.03 -0.93
CA PRO A 119 6.76 7.06 -1.62
C PRO A 119 6.46 8.24 -0.71
N GLU A 120 6.20 9.40 -1.32
CA GLU A 120 5.77 10.59 -0.59
C GLU A 120 4.31 10.47 -0.12
N ILE A 121 3.49 9.70 -0.86
CA ILE A 121 2.08 9.50 -0.59
C ILE A 121 1.79 8.00 -0.57
N TYR A 122 1.21 7.52 0.54
CA TYR A 122 0.69 6.16 0.64
C TYR A 122 -0.82 6.18 0.54
N ILE A 123 -1.38 5.30 -0.29
CA ILE A 123 -2.84 5.12 -0.40
C ILE A 123 -3.16 3.65 -0.12
N PHE A 124 -3.89 3.41 0.95
CA PHE A 124 -4.36 2.08 1.34
C PHE A 124 -5.86 1.97 1.07
N ASP A 125 -6.24 1.20 0.07
CA ASP A 125 -7.65 0.97 -0.27
C ASP A 125 -8.15 -0.29 0.44
N ASP A 126 -8.61 -0.14 1.67
CA ASP A 126 -9.08 -1.24 2.53
C ASP A 126 -8.05 -2.39 2.60
N SER A 127 -6.77 -2.01 2.63
CA SER A 127 -5.65 -2.93 2.46
C SER A 127 -5.37 -3.79 3.70
N PHE A 128 -6.00 -3.47 4.82
CA PHE A 128 -5.79 -4.17 6.10
C PHE A 128 -6.89 -5.18 6.42
N SER A 129 -7.94 -5.25 5.61
CA SER A 129 -9.12 -6.08 5.89
C SER A 129 -8.84 -7.59 5.91
N ALA A 130 -7.82 -8.05 5.18
CA ALA A 130 -7.41 -9.45 5.17
C ALA A 130 -6.57 -9.85 6.40
N LEU A 131 -6.13 -8.88 7.20
CA LEU A 131 -5.27 -9.10 8.36
C LEU A 131 -6.10 -9.32 9.62
N ASP A 132 -5.59 -10.19 10.52
CA ASP A 132 -6.14 -10.27 11.87
C ASP A 132 -5.86 -8.97 12.63
N TYR A 133 -6.62 -8.73 13.72
CA TYR A 133 -6.52 -7.48 14.46
C TYR A 133 -5.13 -7.21 15.05
N GLN A 134 -4.44 -8.25 15.49
CA GLN A 134 -3.12 -8.11 16.10
C GLN A 134 -2.08 -7.72 15.05
N THR A 135 -2.06 -8.39 13.91
CA THR A 135 -1.15 -8.10 12.79
C THR A 135 -1.43 -6.71 12.23
N ASP A 136 -2.70 -6.36 12.03
CA ASP A 136 -3.15 -5.05 11.59
C ASP A 136 -2.63 -3.95 12.54
N ALA A 137 -2.83 -4.11 13.85
CA ALA A 137 -2.38 -3.13 14.83
C ALA A 137 -0.86 -2.95 14.83
N LYS A 138 -0.10 -4.04 14.77
CA LYS A 138 1.37 -3.99 14.73
C LYS A 138 1.88 -3.32 13.45
N LEU A 139 1.28 -3.66 12.33
CA LEU A 139 1.65 -3.09 11.03
C LEU A 139 1.39 -1.59 11.01
N ARG A 140 0.22 -1.16 11.42
CA ARG A 140 -0.13 0.28 11.47
C ARG A 140 0.77 1.06 12.44
N ALA A 141 1.11 0.48 13.58
CA ALA A 141 2.03 1.11 14.53
C ALA A 141 3.42 1.34 13.92
N ARG A 142 3.95 0.34 13.19
CA ARG A 142 5.22 0.49 12.48
C ARG A 142 5.12 1.47 11.33
N LEU A 143 4.06 1.42 10.53
CA LEU A 143 3.84 2.36 9.44
C LEU A 143 3.82 3.80 9.94
N LYS A 144 3.14 4.07 11.04
CA LYS A 144 3.06 5.42 11.62
C LYS A 144 4.45 5.99 11.90
N LYS A 145 5.37 5.17 12.41
CA LYS A 145 6.77 5.59 12.67
C LYS A 145 7.54 5.85 11.38
N GLU A 146 7.30 5.03 10.34
CA GLU A 146 8.05 5.08 9.09
C GLU A 146 7.53 6.14 8.12
N THR A 147 6.33 6.67 8.33
CA THR A 147 5.64 7.58 7.41
C THR A 147 5.43 8.98 7.97
N THR A 148 6.24 9.39 8.96
CA THR A 148 6.11 10.72 9.60
C THR A 148 6.28 11.87 8.61
N GLU A 149 7.07 11.66 7.54
CA GLU A 149 7.33 12.65 6.49
C GLU A 149 6.43 12.44 5.26
N SER A 150 5.50 11.50 5.31
CA SER A 150 4.67 11.13 4.17
C SER A 150 3.20 11.46 4.43
N THR A 151 2.45 11.65 3.34
CA THR A 151 0.99 11.72 3.40
C THR A 151 0.43 10.30 3.33
N VAL A 152 -0.47 9.94 4.24
CA VAL A 152 -1.07 8.61 4.28
C VAL A 152 -2.58 8.74 4.20
N LEU A 153 -3.17 8.13 3.17
CA LEU A 153 -4.63 8.03 3.00
C LEU A 153 -5.04 6.57 3.21
N ILE A 154 -6.01 6.37 4.08
CA ILE A 154 -6.52 5.04 4.40
C ILE A 154 -8.02 5.01 4.18
N VAL A 155 -8.47 4.13 3.31
CA VAL A 155 -9.87 3.74 3.21
C VAL A 155 -10.03 2.48 4.03
N ALA A 156 -10.90 2.51 5.03
CA ALA A 156 -11.14 1.36 5.90
C ALA A 156 -12.59 1.33 6.37
N GLN A 157 -13.06 0.11 6.65
CA GLN A 157 -14.38 -0.12 7.22
C GLN A 157 -14.32 -0.32 8.74
N ARG A 158 -13.15 -0.71 9.26
CA ARG A 158 -12.95 -0.90 10.71
C ARG A 158 -12.61 0.46 11.34
N VAL A 159 -13.41 0.87 12.32
CA VAL A 159 -13.18 2.13 13.05
C VAL A 159 -11.80 2.16 13.69
N GLY A 160 -11.36 1.05 14.26
CA GLY A 160 -10.04 0.93 14.89
C GLY A 160 -8.88 1.23 13.94
N THR A 161 -9.06 1.07 12.64
CA THR A 161 -8.02 1.34 11.63
C THR A 161 -7.81 2.85 11.42
N ILE A 162 -8.86 3.66 11.58
CA ILE A 162 -8.81 5.09 11.24
C ILE A 162 -8.86 6.01 12.46
N MET A 163 -9.14 5.50 13.66
CA MET A 163 -9.40 6.34 14.84
C MET A 163 -8.21 7.21 15.27
N HIS A 164 -7.00 6.88 14.85
CA HIS A 164 -5.79 7.65 15.17
C HIS A 164 -5.31 8.53 14.01
N ALA A 165 -6.12 8.67 12.95
CA ALA A 165 -5.80 9.57 11.85
C ALA A 165 -5.87 11.02 12.28
N ASP A 166 -5.04 11.87 11.68
CA ASP A 166 -5.08 13.32 11.93
C ASP A 166 -6.39 13.93 11.47
N LYS A 167 -6.98 13.37 10.42
CA LYS A 167 -8.24 13.83 9.85
C LYS A 167 -9.05 12.64 9.36
N ILE A 168 -10.33 12.63 9.67
CA ILE A 168 -11.26 11.60 9.21
C ILE A 168 -12.31 12.28 8.34
N ILE A 169 -12.48 11.75 7.13
CA ILE A 169 -13.48 12.23 6.17
C ILE A 169 -14.54 11.15 6.04
N VAL A 170 -15.78 11.53 6.23
CA VAL A 170 -16.93 10.63 6.11
C VAL A 170 -17.66 10.95 4.82
N LEU A 171 -17.88 9.93 4.00
CA LEU A 171 -18.64 10.04 2.76
C LEU A 171 -19.99 9.35 2.88
N ASN A 172 -21.03 10.04 2.45
CA ASN A 172 -22.37 9.48 2.31
C ASN A 172 -22.89 9.81 0.92
N GLU A 173 -23.21 8.79 0.14
CA GLU A 173 -23.69 8.92 -1.24
C GLU A 173 -22.81 9.83 -2.11
N GLY A 174 -21.49 9.74 -1.92
CA GLY A 174 -20.52 10.51 -2.69
C GLY A 174 -20.28 11.93 -2.18
N GLU A 175 -20.91 12.32 -1.10
CA GLU A 175 -20.76 13.65 -0.50
C GLU A 175 -20.07 13.58 0.86
N VAL A 176 -19.27 14.60 1.17
CA VAL A 176 -18.65 14.74 2.49
C VAL A 176 -19.70 15.20 3.48
N VAL A 177 -19.84 14.47 4.58
CA VAL A 177 -20.82 14.77 5.64
C VAL A 177 -20.14 15.05 6.98
#